data_a7d610acf9025d894af038559702b0fc
#
_entry.id   a7d610acf9025d894af038559702b0fc
#
_cell.length_a   1.000
_cell.length_b   1.000
_cell.length_c   1.000
_cell.angle_alpha   90.00
_cell.angle_beta   90.00
_cell.angle_gamma   90.00
#
_symmetry.space_group_name_H-M   'P 1'
#
loop_
_entity.id
_entity.type
_entity.pdbx_description
1 polymer ?
#
loop_
_entity_poly.entity_id
_entity_poly.type
_entity_poly.pdbx_seq_one_letter_code
_entity_poly.pdbx_strand_id
1 'polypeptide(L)'
;MRYALMIEAQQGCSYADQLALARRAEAAGFETFLRSDHYDSFPGEAGRPTTDAWAVLAGLARETSRIRLGTLVSPVTFRHPGNLAKLTATVDEMSGGRLDVGVGAGWNQEEHDHHGFPFPPLEVRAEMLEEQLEILRGLWQGPDGWSFSGRHYQVPGGRLRPRPVQLPAPPIIVGGEGSPRSMRIAVRFADEFNLSSASPERAAERFAKLDTVARDAGRDPASLRHSAMVGALVGRDHAEVERRSRAVLDAFGMAEEGTAWFDERRPRWIYGTPDEARAMAARFEAAGCERIMLQDFLPWDLEHVDLLGEVLVRG
;
A
#
# COMPACT_ATOMS: atom_id res chain seq x y z
N MET A 1 -8.93 -15.35 -4.48
CA MET A 1 -7.87 -14.35 -4.26
C MET A 1 -8.26 -13.01 -4.88
N ARG A 2 -7.96 -11.86 -4.24
CA ARG A 2 -8.12 -10.50 -4.80
C ARG A 2 -6.76 -9.93 -5.17
N TYR A 3 -6.71 -9.03 -6.14
CA TYR A 3 -5.48 -8.41 -6.60
C TYR A 3 -5.59 -6.90 -6.66
N ALA A 4 -4.57 -6.22 -6.15
CA ALA A 4 -4.35 -4.80 -6.34
C ALA A 4 -3.06 -4.57 -7.13
N LEU A 5 -3.04 -3.56 -7.99
CA LEU A 5 -1.80 -3.07 -8.58
C LEU A 5 -1.20 -2.01 -7.64
N MET A 6 0.03 -2.19 -7.22
CA MET A 6 0.79 -1.23 -6.41
C MET A 6 1.99 -0.74 -7.19
N ILE A 7 2.19 0.57 -7.27
CA ILE A 7 3.30 1.17 -7.99
C ILE A 7 4.22 1.98 -7.06
N GLU A 8 5.51 1.98 -7.39
CA GLU A 8 6.54 2.82 -6.78
C GLU A 8 6.62 4.16 -7.52
N ALA A 9 5.63 5.03 -7.29
CA ALA A 9 5.46 6.26 -8.06
C ALA A 9 6.63 7.25 -7.94
N GLN A 10 7.44 7.15 -6.85
CA GLN A 10 8.64 7.97 -6.64
C GLN A 10 9.77 7.66 -7.64
N GLN A 11 9.62 6.65 -8.49
CA GLN A 11 10.61 6.34 -9.53
C GLN A 11 10.46 7.19 -10.79
N GLY A 12 9.93 8.39 -10.67
CA GLY A 12 9.81 9.34 -11.77
C GLY A 12 8.47 9.30 -12.51
N CYS A 13 7.43 8.66 -11.94
CA CYS A 13 6.13 8.60 -12.57
C CYS A 13 5.42 9.96 -12.54
N SER A 14 5.16 10.51 -13.71
CA SER A 14 4.32 11.69 -13.85
C SER A 14 2.85 11.38 -13.50
N TYR A 15 2.02 12.42 -13.35
CA TYR A 15 0.57 12.23 -13.21
C TYR A 15 -0.03 11.45 -14.39
N ALA A 16 0.43 11.76 -15.61
CA ALA A 16 -0.06 11.11 -16.83
C ALA A 16 0.25 9.60 -16.82
N ASP A 17 1.45 9.21 -16.37
CA ASP A 17 1.84 7.80 -16.26
C ASP A 17 0.97 7.07 -15.24
N GLN A 18 0.78 7.67 -14.07
CA GLN A 18 -0.06 7.10 -13.01
C GLN A 18 -1.52 6.98 -13.43
N LEU A 19 -2.05 7.94 -14.19
CA LEU A 19 -3.40 7.88 -14.75
C LEU A 19 -3.51 6.75 -15.80
N ALA A 20 -2.52 6.62 -16.67
CA ALA A 20 -2.50 5.55 -17.66
C ALA A 20 -2.50 4.17 -17.00
N LEU A 21 -1.67 3.98 -15.96
CA LEU A 21 -1.61 2.76 -15.17
C LEU A 21 -2.92 2.47 -14.44
N ALA A 22 -3.51 3.47 -13.76
CA ALA A 22 -4.77 3.30 -13.03
C ALA A 22 -5.92 2.90 -13.97
N ARG A 23 -6.02 3.53 -15.13
CA ARG A 23 -7.02 3.17 -16.17
C ARG A 23 -6.76 1.78 -16.75
N ARG A 24 -5.51 1.42 -16.96
CA ARG A 24 -5.14 0.09 -17.45
C ARG A 24 -5.48 -0.99 -16.41
N ALA A 25 -5.15 -0.76 -15.14
CA ALA A 25 -5.49 -1.65 -14.03
C ALA A 25 -7.03 -1.80 -13.89
N GLU A 26 -7.78 -0.70 -14.03
CA GLU A 26 -9.25 -0.72 -14.03
C GLU A 26 -9.81 -1.57 -15.18
N ALA A 27 -9.26 -1.43 -16.38
CA ALA A 27 -9.65 -2.22 -17.55
C ALA A 27 -9.26 -3.69 -17.42
N ALA A 28 -8.12 -3.98 -16.82
CA ALA A 28 -7.64 -5.33 -16.55
C ALA A 28 -8.41 -6.05 -15.41
N GLY A 29 -9.24 -5.32 -14.64
CA GLY A 29 -10.10 -5.89 -13.59
C GLY A 29 -9.49 -5.92 -12.20
N PHE A 30 -8.39 -5.22 -11.96
CA PHE A 30 -7.85 -5.08 -10.61
C PHE A 30 -8.86 -4.44 -9.66
N GLU A 31 -8.91 -4.90 -8.42
CA GLU A 31 -9.79 -4.32 -7.40
C GLU A 31 -9.35 -2.92 -7.01
N THR A 32 -8.04 -2.73 -6.84
CA THR A 32 -7.49 -1.49 -6.30
C THR A 32 -6.20 -1.10 -7.03
N PHE A 33 -6.02 0.20 -7.24
CA PHE A 33 -4.76 0.82 -7.61
C PHE A 33 -4.17 1.51 -6.39
N LEU A 34 -2.99 1.10 -5.99
CA LEU A 34 -2.26 1.63 -4.85
C LEU A 34 -0.96 2.28 -5.31
N ARG A 35 -0.53 3.29 -4.59
CA ARG A 35 0.78 3.89 -4.78
C ARG A 35 1.51 4.11 -3.46
N SER A 36 2.84 4.12 -3.52
CA SER A 36 3.71 4.59 -2.44
C SER A 36 3.44 6.07 -2.13
N ASP A 37 3.75 6.50 -0.91
CA ASP A 37 3.72 7.90 -0.50
C ASP A 37 5.14 8.30 -0.06
N HIS A 38 5.97 8.60 -1.05
CA HIS A 38 7.37 9.03 -0.91
C HIS A 38 7.58 10.35 -1.63
N TYR A 39 8.46 11.17 -1.09
CA TYR A 39 8.82 12.47 -1.65
C TYR A 39 10.18 12.46 -2.35
N ASP A 40 11.02 11.43 -2.11
CA ASP A 40 12.29 11.24 -2.78
C ASP A 40 12.27 10.00 -3.68
N SER A 41 13.09 10.01 -4.73
CA SER A 41 13.25 8.88 -5.64
C SER A 41 14.26 7.86 -5.10
N PHE A 42 13.85 6.63 -5.03
CA PHE A 42 14.66 5.44 -4.74
C PHE A 42 13.87 4.17 -5.14
N PRO A 43 14.52 3.00 -5.29
CA PRO A 43 15.93 2.83 -5.54
C PRO A 43 16.32 3.36 -6.91
N GLY A 44 17.60 3.49 -7.18
CA GLY A 44 18.13 3.94 -8.46
C GLY A 44 18.57 5.41 -8.42
N GLU A 45 18.37 6.12 -9.52
CA GLU A 45 18.81 7.50 -9.66
C GLU A 45 18.09 8.43 -8.68
N ALA A 46 18.85 9.14 -7.86
CA ALA A 46 18.32 10.15 -6.98
C ALA A 46 17.89 11.41 -7.76
N GLY A 47 16.85 12.10 -7.26
CA GLY A 47 16.38 13.36 -7.84
C GLY A 47 15.43 13.22 -9.04
N ARG A 48 14.91 12.02 -9.31
CA ARG A 48 13.80 11.87 -10.25
C ARG A 48 12.56 12.61 -9.74
N PRO A 49 11.69 13.13 -10.61
CA PRO A 49 10.45 13.77 -10.19
C PRO A 49 9.61 12.85 -9.31
N THR A 50 9.13 13.37 -8.19
CA THR A 50 8.17 12.70 -7.32
C THR A 50 6.93 13.57 -7.16
N THR A 51 5.79 12.95 -6.92
CA THR A 51 4.51 13.65 -6.79
C THR A 51 3.88 13.33 -5.45
N ASP A 52 3.21 14.31 -4.82
CA ASP A 52 2.43 14.07 -3.60
C ASP A 52 1.33 13.04 -3.87
N ALA A 53 1.26 12.02 -3.01
CA ALA A 53 0.34 10.90 -3.21
C ALA A 53 -1.13 11.34 -3.18
N TRP A 54 -1.51 12.19 -2.25
CA TRP A 54 -2.90 12.58 -2.04
C TRP A 54 -3.39 13.55 -3.11
N ALA A 55 -2.53 14.43 -3.60
CA ALA A 55 -2.83 15.29 -4.74
C ALA A 55 -3.10 14.47 -6.01
N VAL A 56 -2.27 13.42 -6.26
CA VAL A 56 -2.48 12.50 -7.39
C VAL A 56 -3.75 11.68 -7.22
N LEU A 57 -3.97 11.08 -6.03
CA LEU A 57 -5.17 10.29 -5.77
C LEU A 57 -6.47 11.10 -5.94
N ALA A 58 -6.48 12.39 -5.60
CA ALA A 58 -7.61 13.28 -5.85
C ALA A 58 -7.92 13.41 -7.36
N GLY A 59 -6.89 13.54 -8.20
CA GLY A 59 -7.04 13.54 -9.65
C GLY A 59 -7.55 12.20 -10.17
N LEU A 60 -6.91 11.10 -9.79
CA LEU A 60 -7.31 9.74 -10.20
C LEU A 60 -8.75 9.41 -9.76
N ALA A 61 -9.19 9.91 -8.61
CA ALA A 61 -10.55 9.74 -8.12
C ALA A 61 -11.61 10.26 -9.11
N ARG A 62 -11.29 11.32 -9.86
CA ARG A 62 -12.18 11.92 -10.86
C ARG A 62 -12.02 11.31 -12.25
N GLU A 63 -10.88 10.70 -12.54
CA GLU A 63 -10.52 10.21 -13.87
C GLU A 63 -10.63 8.68 -14.02
N THR A 64 -11.01 7.98 -12.93
CA THR A 64 -11.37 6.55 -12.90
C THR A 64 -12.80 6.39 -12.41
N SER A 65 -13.43 5.24 -12.59
CA SER A 65 -14.85 5.05 -12.29
C SER A 65 -15.20 3.86 -11.38
N ARG A 66 -14.40 2.81 -11.38
CA ARG A 66 -14.68 1.56 -10.64
C ARG A 66 -13.57 1.15 -9.70
N ILE A 67 -12.31 1.28 -10.15
CA ILE A 67 -11.14 0.85 -9.37
C ILE A 67 -11.05 1.63 -8.06
N ARG A 68 -10.77 0.92 -6.97
CA ARG A 68 -10.47 1.56 -5.69
C ARG A 68 -9.08 2.18 -5.76
N LEU A 69 -8.84 3.18 -4.93
CA LEU A 69 -7.61 3.98 -4.93
C LEU A 69 -7.07 4.07 -3.52
N GLY A 70 -5.75 4.10 -3.35
CA GLY A 70 -5.19 4.29 -2.03
C GLY A 70 -3.67 4.43 -1.98
N THR A 71 -3.17 4.64 -0.78
CA THR A 71 -1.74 4.62 -0.48
C THR A 71 -1.32 3.27 0.10
N LEU A 72 -0.08 2.86 -0.15
CA LEU A 72 0.54 1.73 0.52
C LEU A 72 2.02 2.06 0.79
N VAL A 73 2.31 2.76 1.86
CA VAL A 73 1.41 3.38 2.84
C VAL A 73 1.83 4.83 3.09
N SER A 74 0.91 5.68 3.56
CA SER A 74 1.27 7.03 4.03
C SER A 74 1.99 6.96 5.38
N PRO A 75 3.21 7.53 5.51
CA PRO A 75 3.92 7.60 6.78
C PRO A 75 3.20 8.56 7.75
N VAL A 76 3.14 8.17 9.02
CA VAL A 76 2.55 9.01 10.08
C VAL A 76 3.23 10.37 10.24
N THR A 77 4.49 10.45 9.84
CA THR A 77 5.35 11.63 9.96
C THR A 77 5.11 12.71 8.91
N PHE A 78 4.47 12.39 7.78
CA PHE A 78 4.29 13.35 6.69
C PHE A 78 3.13 14.32 6.92
N ARG A 79 2.07 13.87 7.61
CA ARG A 79 0.85 14.68 7.72
C ARG A 79 0.26 14.63 9.13
N HIS A 80 -0.11 15.80 9.65
CA HIS A 80 -0.88 15.89 10.89
C HIS A 80 -2.20 15.11 10.76
N PRO A 81 -2.67 14.36 11.78
CA PRO A 81 -3.89 13.55 11.71
C PRO A 81 -5.13 14.30 11.21
N GLY A 82 -5.34 15.54 11.67
CA GLY A 82 -6.44 16.38 11.22
C GLY A 82 -6.38 16.74 9.74
N ASN A 83 -5.15 16.95 9.20
CA ASN A 83 -4.94 17.16 7.76
C ASN A 83 -5.23 15.88 6.98
N LEU A 84 -4.71 14.74 7.42
CA LEU A 84 -4.95 13.47 6.77
C LEU A 84 -6.43 13.09 6.78
N ALA A 85 -7.14 13.31 7.90
CA ALA A 85 -8.58 13.08 7.98
C ALA A 85 -9.37 13.93 6.96
N LYS A 86 -8.95 15.18 6.73
CA LYS A 86 -9.57 16.07 5.74
C LYS A 86 -9.28 15.62 4.31
N LEU A 87 -8.03 15.29 3.99
CA LEU A 87 -7.62 14.80 2.69
C LEU A 87 -8.37 13.51 2.31
N THR A 88 -8.35 12.54 3.21
CA THR A 88 -9.01 11.24 2.99
C THR A 88 -10.51 11.38 2.78
N ALA A 89 -11.20 12.18 3.61
CA ALA A 89 -12.64 12.43 3.42
C ALA A 89 -12.94 13.12 2.08
N THR A 90 -12.06 14.03 1.64
CA THR A 90 -12.22 14.72 0.36
C THR A 90 -12.01 13.76 -0.82
N VAL A 91 -10.95 12.95 -0.79
CA VAL A 91 -10.68 11.97 -1.87
C VAL A 91 -11.75 10.88 -1.89
N ASP A 92 -12.26 10.48 -0.72
CA ASP A 92 -13.37 9.52 -0.63
C ASP A 92 -14.64 10.06 -1.31
N GLU A 93 -15.00 11.32 -1.05
CA GLU A 93 -16.10 12.01 -1.74
C GLU A 93 -15.84 12.09 -3.26
N MET A 94 -14.66 12.58 -3.67
CA MET A 94 -14.29 12.73 -5.08
C MET A 94 -14.33 11.40 -5.84
N SER A 95 -14.00 10.29 -5.19
CA SER A 95 -14.03 8.95 -5.77
C SER A 95 -15.41 8.29 -5.72
N GLY A 96 -16.37 8.85 -4.98
CA GLY A 96 -17.67 8.20 -4.73
C GLY A 96 -17.55 6.97 -3.85
N GLY A 97 -16.65 6.99 -2.84
CA GLY A 97 -16.51 5.90 -1.87
C GLY A 97 -15.57 4.77 -2.31
N ARG A 98 -14.54 5.07 -3.12
CA ARG A 98 -13.57 4.09 -3.62
C ARG A 98 -12.19 4.21 -2.99
N LEU A 99 -12.06 4.91 -1.85
CA LEU A 99 -10.78 5.10 -1.18
C LEU A 99 -10.46 3.96 -0.21
N ASP A 100 -9.21 3.49 -0.21
CA ASP A 100 -8.55 2.70 0.83
C ASP A 100 -7.46 3.55 1.46
N VAL A 101 -7.40 3.62 2.80
CA VAL A 101 -6.43 4.46 3.52
C VAL A 101 -5.31 3.60 4.11
N GLY A 102 -4.20 3.52 3.38
CA GLY A 102 -3.02 2.82 3.87
C GLY A 102 -2.12 3.72 4.69
N VAL A 103 -1.75 3.29 5.90
CA VAL A 103 -0.91 4.04 6.82
C VAL A 103 0.14 3.17 7.49
N GLY A 104 1.25 3.79 7.88
CA GLY A 104 2.37 3.11 8.53
C GLY A 104 3.26 4.06 9.34
N ALA A 105 4.23 3.50 10.04
CA ALA A 105 5.13 4.28 10.90
C ALA A 105 6.18 5.10 10.11
N GLY A 106 6.39 4.81 8.82
CA GLY A 106 7.50 5.37 8.05
C GLY A 106 8.82 4.64 8.31
N TRP A 107 9.76 4.73 7.38
CA TRP A 107 11.05 4.03 7.50
C TRP A 107 12.22 4.79 6.87
N ASN A 108 12.02 5.60 5.84
CA ASN A 108 13.09 6.28 5.11
C ASN A 108 13.43 7.60 5.79
N GLN A 109 14.55 7.65 6.50
CA GLN A 109 15.02 8.86 7.18
C GLN A 109 15.48 9.93 6.21
N GLU A 110 16.15 9.53 5.12
CA GLU A 110 16.79 10.47 4.17
C GLU A 110 15.75 11.44 3.56
N GLU A 111 14.60 10.94 3.13
CA GLU A 111 13.55 11.81 2.60
C GLU A 111 12.95 12.77 3.65
N HIS A 112 12.94 12.36 4.94
CA HIS A 112 12.52 13.25 6.02
C HIS A 112 13.50 14.38 6.22
N ASP A 113 14.80 14.07 6.18
CA ASP A 113 15.86 15.06 6.34
C ASP A 113 15.85 16.07 5.17
N HIS A 114 15.66 15.60 3.92
CA HIS A 114 15.59 16.47 2.74
C HIS A 114 14.39 17.42 2.74
N HIS A 115 13.26 17.00 3.30
CA HIS A 115 12.03 17.80 3.36
C HIS A 115 11.81 18.48 4.72
N GLY A 116 12.73 18.33 5.67
CA GLY A 116 12.64 18.94 7.00
C GLY A 116 11.52 18.36 7.87
N PHE A 117 11.11 17.12 7.61
CA PHE A 117 10.12 16.44 8.44
C PHE A 117 10.78 15.81 9.67
N PRO A 118 10.11 15.86 10.83
CA PRO A 118 10.59 15.15 12.00
C PRO A 118 10.65 13.63 11.76
N PHE A 119 11.75 12.99 12.15
CA PHE A 119 11.88 11.52 12.11
C PHE A 119 12.28 10.98 13.49
N PRO A 120 11.36 10.95 14.46
CA PRO A 120 11.64 10.45 15.79
C PRO A 120 11.86 8.92 15.79
N PRO A 121 12.40 8.34 16.86
CA PRO A 121 12.59 6.90 16.99
C PRO A 121 11.33 6.10 16.64
N LEU A 122 11.49 4.87 16.16
CA LEU A 122 10.39 4.00 15.72
C LEU A 122 9.29 3.81 16.78
N GLU A 123 9.69 3.74 18.07
CA GLU A 123 8.75 3.62 19.19
C GLU A 123 7.80 4.82 19.27
N VAL A 124 8.36 6.03 19.10
CA VAL A 124 7.58 7.28 19.07
C VAL A 124 6.69 7.34 17.84
N ARG A 125 7.22 6.99 16.65
CA ARG A 125 6.41 6.95 15.43
C ARG A 125 5.26 5.94 15.53
N ALA A 126 5.46 4.83 16.21
CA ALA A 126 4.40 3.86 16.44
C ALA A 126 3.34 4.39 17.43
N GLU A 127 3.72 5.16 18.48
CA GLU A 127 2.76 5.87 19.34
C GLU A 127 1.98 6.92 18.54
N MET A 128 2.67 7.70 17.72
CA MET A 128 2.04 8.68 16.82
C MET A 128 1.03 8.02 15.87
N LEU A 129 1.35 6.84 15.32
CA LEU A 129 0.46 6.09 14.44
C LEU A 129 -0.79 5.61 15.19
N GLU A 130 -0.66 5.12 16.42
CA GLU A 130 -1.81 4.74 17.26
C GLU A 130 -2.74 5.93 17.48
N GLU A 131 -2.20 7.09 17.88
CA GLU A 131 -2.99 8.30 18.07
C GLU A 131 -3.59 8.82 16.75
N GLN A 132 -2.84 8.78 15.64
CA GLN A 132 -3.35 9.17 14.33
C GLN A 132 -4.57 8.33 13.91
N LEU A 133 -4.50 7.03 14.08
CA LEU A 133 -5.59 6.10 13.73
C LEU A 133 -6.84 6.35 14.60
N GLU A 134 -6.66 6.62 15.88
CA GLU A 134 -7.76 6.99 16.77
C GLU A 134 -8.40 8.32 16.36
N ILE A 135 -7.57 9.31 16.01
CA ILE A 135 -8.05 10.63 15.55
C ILE A 135 -8.77 10.50 14.19
N LEU A 136 -8.26 9.71 13.25
CA LEU A 136 -8.94 9.47 11.97
C LEU A 136 -10.34 8.90 12.21
N ARG A 137 -10.45 7.83 12.98
CA ARG A 137 -11.76 7.22 13.30
C ARG A 137 -12.68 8.18 14.05
N GLY A 138 -12.13 8.92 15.03
CA GLY A 138 -12.90 9.91 15.80
C GLY A 138 -13.44 11.05 14.93
N LEU A 139 -12.64 11.57 14.00
CA LEU A 139 -13.08 12.65 13.11
C LEU A 139 -14.05 12.14 12.02
N TRP A 140 -13.88 10.93 11.50
CA TRP A 140 -14.76 10.38 10.48
C TRP A 140 -16.13 9.97 11.03
N GLN A 141 -16.17 9.35 12.20
CA GLN A 141 -17.36 8.67 12.74
C GLN A 141 -17.96 9.35 13.97
N GLY A 142 -17.14 10.09 14.73
CA GLY A 142 -17.56 10.73 15.98
C GLY A 142 -18.56 11.88 15.77
N PRO A 143 -19.23 12.33 16.84
CA PRO A 143 -20.09 13.51 16.79
C PRO A 143 -19.28 14.79 16.60
N ASP A 144 -19.94 15.87 16.17
CA ASP A 144 -19.32 17.20 16.21
C ASP A 144 -18.97 17.55 17.66
N GLY A 145 -17.78 18.09 17.86
CA GLY A 145 -17.24 18.33 19.19
C GLY A 145 -16.47 17.16 19.80
N TRP A 146 -16.30 16.05 19.06
CA TRP A 146 -15.43 14.95 19.50
C TRP A 146 -14.03 15.48 19.83
N SER A 147 -13.46 15.00 20.92
CA SER A 147 -12.16 15.48 21.40
C SER A 147 -11.20 14.31 21.64
N PHE A 148 -9.93 14.58 21.42
CA PHE A 148 -8.83 13.64 21.68
C PHE A 148 -7.70 14.39 22.40
N SER A 149 -7.11 13.78 23.41
CA SER A 149 -5.96 14.28 24.14
C SER A 149 -4.93 13.17 24.31
N GLY A 150 -3.96 13.13 23.41
CA GLY A 150 -2.85 12.19 23.42
C GLY A 150 -1.54 12.83 23.85
N ARG A 151 -0.49 12.07 23.76
CA ARG A 151 0.88 12.51 24.03
C ARG A 151 1.44 13.37 22.89
N HIS A 152 1.09 13.02 21.64
CA HIS A 152 1.63 13.62 20.43
C HIS A 152 0.65 14.57 19.76
N TYR A 153 -0.65 14.34 19.90
CA TYR A 153 -1.67 15.11 19.23
C TYR A 153 -2.81 15.53 20.16
N GLN A 154 -3.41 16.68 19.85
CA GLN A 154 -4.55 17.23 20.57
C GLN A 154 -5.63 17.65 19.57
N VAL A 155 -6.88 17.26 19.79
CA VAL A 155 -8.04 17.69 19.01
C VAL A 155 -9.13 18.17 19.95
N PRO A 156 -9.15 19.46 20.29
CA PRO A 156 -10.17 20.04 21.16
C PRO A 156 -11.44 20.37 20.37
N GLY A 157 -12.47 19.53 20.41
CA GLY A 157 -13.75 19.79 19.75
C GLY A 157 -13.73 19.63 18.23
N GLY A 158 -13.24 18.51 17.75
CA GLY A 158 -13.10 18.21 16.32
C GLY A 158 -14.43 18.30 15.55
N ARG A 159 -14.35 18.83 14.32
CA ARG A 159 -15.44 18.87 13.36
C ARG A 159 -14.90 18.62 11.97
N LEU A 160 -15.44 17.59 11.29
CA LEU A 160 -15.05 17.23 9.92
C LEU A 160 -16.24 17.39 8.96
N ARG A 161 -16.07 18.23 7.93
CA ARG A 161 -17.01 18.42 6.82
C ARG A 161 -16.22 18.63 5.50
N PRO A 162 -16.46 17.87 4.39
CA PRO A 162 -17.38 16.74 4.38
C PRO A 162 -16.91 15.59 5.28
N ARG A 163 -17.80 14.68 5.63
CA ARG A 163 -17.45 13.36 6.16
C ARG A 163 -17.19 12.41 5.00
N PRO A 164 -16.45 11.32 5.20
CA PRO A 164 -16.37 10.25 4.20
C PRO A 164 -17.76 9.80 3.75
N VAL A 165 -17.89 9.39 2.50
CA VAL A 165 -19.13 8.82 1.96
C VAL A 165 -19.24 7.34 2.24
N GLN A 166 -18.11 6.66 2.43
CA GLN A 166 -18.09 5.26 2.88
C GLN A 166 -18.58 5.14 4.32
N LEU A 167 -19.40 4.14 4.61
CA LEU A 167 -19.92 3.88 5.94
C LEU A 167 -19.42 2.52 6.46
N PRO A 168 -18.92 2.46 7.70
CA PRO A 168 -18.84 3.55 8.68
C PRO A 168 -17.72 4.55 8.38
N ALA A 169 -16.72 4.19 7.56
CA ALA A 169 -15.60 5.02 7.12
C ALA A 169 -14.83 4.31 6.00
N PRO A 170 -13.87 4.97 5.31
CA PRO A 170 -12.94 4.31 4.41
C PRO A 170 -12.16 3.20 5.13
N PRO A 171 -11.93 2.04 4.49
CA PRO A 171 -11.11 0.98 5.06
C PRO A 171 -9.69 1.46 5.36
N ILE A 172 -9.17 1.06 6.52
CA ILE A 172 -7.82 1.34 6.95
C ILE A 172 -6.95 0.12 6.70
N ILE A 173 -5.85 0.31 5.95
CA ILE A 173 -4.79 -0.69 5.76
C ILE A 173 -3.61 -0.30 6.64
N VAL A 174 -3.20 -1.16 7.56
CA VAL A 174 -1.96 -0.98 8.31
C VAL A 174 -0.87 -1.85 7.69
N GLY A 175 0.18 -1.20 7.20
CA GLY A 175 1.36 -1.88 6.65
C GLY A 175 2.42 -2.18 7.68
N GLY A 176 3.12 -3.32 7.54
CA GLY A 176 4.24 -3.65 8.39
C GLY A 176 4.82 -5.04 8.17
N GLU A 177 5.91 -5.33 8.88
CA GLU A 177 6.62 -6.62 8.81
C GLU A 177 6.08 -7.69 9.77
N GLY A 178 4.99 -7.40 10.47
CA GLY A 178 4.42 -8.33 11.45
C GLY A 178 5.16 -8.34 12.78
N SER A 179 5.63 -7.18 13.25
CA SER A 179 6.14 -7.05 14.63
C SER A 179 4.97 -7.15 15.64
N PRO A 180 5.21 -7.53 16.90
CA PRO A 180 4.15 -7.60 17.90
C PRO A 180 3.39 -6.28 18.06
N ARG A 181 4.06 -5.15 17.90
CA ARG A 181 3.42 -3.82 17.98
C ARG A 181 2.55 -3.53 16.78
N SER A 182 3.06 -3.74 15.55
CA SER A 182 2.27 -3.51 14.34
C SER A 182 1.02 -4.41 14.29
N MET A 183 1.12 -5.64 14.76
CA MET A 183 -0.04 -6.54 14.89
C MET A 183 -1.09 -5.99 15.87
N ARG A 184 -0.69 -5.50 17.05
CA ARG A 184 -1.63 -4.89 18.01
C ARG A 184 -2.29 -3.64 17.45
N ILE A 185 -1.54 -2.79 16.74
CA ILE A 185 -2.10 -1.61 16.05
C ILE A 185 -3.13 -2.04 15.01
N ALA A 186 -2.81 -3.02 14.17
CA ALA A 186 -3.73 -3.53 13.16
C ALA A 186 -4.99 -4.14 13.79
N VAL A 187 -4.82 -4.96 14.81
CA VAL A 187 -5.97 -5.57 15.53
C VAL A 187 -6.88 -4.51 16.15
N ARG A 188 -6.34 -3.40 16.64
CA ARG A 188 -7.15 -2.33 17.24
C ARG A 188 -7.86 -1.46 16.20
N PHE A 189 -7.22 -1.16 15.06
CA PHE A 189 -7.65 -0.07 14.19
C PHE A 189 -7.89 -0.47 12.73
N ALA A 190 -7.24 -1.50 12.21
CA ALA A 190 -7.25 -1.77 10.79
C ALA A 190 -8.44 -2.63 10.34
N ASP A 191 -8.85 -2.43 9.09
CA ASP A 191 -9.75 -3.32 8.36
C ASP A 191 -8.95 -4.35 7.56
N GLU A 192 -7.65 -4.06 7.34
CA GLU A 192 -6.71 -4.92 6.65
C GLU A 192 -5.29 -4.74 7.19
N PHE A 193 -4.58 -5.86 7.39
CA PHE A 193 -3.15 -5.87 7.67
C PHE A 193 -2.38 -6.28 6.43
N ASN A 194 -1.48 -5.41 5.98
CA ASN A 194 -0.61 -5.67 4.83
C ASN A 194 0.80 -6.04 5.27
N LEU A 195 1.20 -7.27 4.94
CA LEU A 195 2.54 -7.78 5.21
C LEU A 195 3.49 -7.45 4.07
N SER A 196 4.60 -6.76 4.38
CA SER A 196 5.60 -6.37 3.39
C SER A 196 6.57 -7.52 3.08
N SER A 197 6.84 -7.75 1.80
CA SER A 197 7.99 -8.53 1.28
C SER A 197 8.23 -9.89 1.96
N ALA A 198 7.18 -10.62 2.32
CA ALA A 198 7.28 -11.94 2.92
C ALA A 198 7.18 -13.05 1.88
N SER A 199 7.82 -14.22 2.15
CA SER A 199 7.51 -15.45 1.42
C SER A 199 6.15 -16.01 1.89
N PRO A 200 5.52 -16.93 1.11
CA PRO A 200 4.27 -17.56 1.53
C PRO A 200 4.36 -18.24 2.91
N GLU A 201 5.49 -18.89 3.22
CA GLU A 201 5.69 -19.56 4.51
C GLU A 201 5.74 -18.55 5.66
N ARG A 202 6.46 -17.45 5.48
CA ARG A 202 6.50 -16.36 6.45
C ARG A 202 5.14 -15.67 6.58
N ALA A 203 4.40 -15.52 5.49
CA ALA A 203 3.06 -14.97 5.51
C ALA A 203 2.12 -15.84 6.34
N ALA A 204 2.12 -17.18 6.13
CA ALA A 204 1.33 -18.12 6.93
C ALA A 204 1.63 -18.01 8.44
N GLU A 205 2.93 -17.97 8.82
CA GLU A 205 3.34 -17.79 10.21
C GLU A 205 2.81 -16.46 10.79
N ARG A 206 2.97 -15.36 10.04
CA ARG A 206 2.60 -14.03 10.50
C ARG A 206 1.08 -13.85 10.61
N PHE A 207 0.32 -14.38 9.67
CA PHE A 207 -1.14 -14.33 9.71
C PHE A 207 -1.72 -15.18 10.85
N ALA A 208 -1.21 -16.41 11.05
CA ALA A 208 -1.60 -17.21 12.19
C ALA A 208 -1.34 -16.53 13.53
N LYS A 209 -0.21 -15.82 13.66
CA LYS A 209 0.13 -15.03 14.83
C LYS A 209 -0.77 -13.81 14.99
N LEU A 210 -1.09 -13.10 13.90
CA LEU A 210 -2.03 -11.98 13.90
C LEU A 210 -3.42 -12.42 14.36
N ASP A 211 -3.90 -13.57 13.90
CA ASP A 211 -5.16 -14.16 14.33
C ASP A 211 -5.19 -14.49 15.84
N THR A 212 -4.05 -14.94 16.37
CA THR A 212 -3.92 -15.18 17.81
C THR A 212 -4.02 -13.86 18.57
N VAL A 213 -3.30 -12.82 18.14
CA VAL A 213 -3.37 -11.48 18.75
C VAL A 213 -4.80 -10.91 18.65
N ALA A 214 -5.51 -11.13 17.56
CA ALA A 214 -6.90 -10.70 17.40
C ALA A 214 -7.83 -11.41 18.40
N ARG A 215 -7.74 -12.73 18.50
CA ARG A 215 -8.53 -13.52 19.48
C ARG A 215 -8.25 -13.11 20.92
N ASP A 216 -6.98 -12.92 21.28
CA ASP A 216 -6.57 -12.49 22.62
C ASP A 216 -7.11 -11.10 22.97
N ALA A 217 -7.29 -10.24 21.96
CA ALA A 217 -7.90 -8.91 22.09
C ALA A 217 -9.45 -8.93 22.01
N GLY A 218 -10.07 -10.10 21.88
CA GLY A 218 -11.53 -10.23 21.74
C GLY A 218 -12.09 -9.83 20.38
N ARG A 219 -11.22 -9.73 19.37
CA ARG A 219 -11.61 -9.42 17.98
C ARG A 219 -11.71 -10.71 17.16
N ASP A 220 -12.78 -10.85 16.38
CA ASP A 220 -12.90 -11.92 15.40
C ASP A 220 -11.80 -11.76 14.33
N PRO A 221 -10.90 -12.74 14.16
CA PRO A 221 -9.85 -12.68 13.12
C PRO A 221 -10.43 -12.48 11.72
N ALA A 222 -11.58 -13.05 11.39
CA ALA A 222 -12.21 -12.90 10.08
C ALA A 222 -12.63 -11.46 9.76
N SER A 223 -12.69 -10.57 10.76
CA SER A 223 -12.94 -9.14 10.57
C SER A 223 -11.72 -8.32 10.14
N LEU A 224 -10.53 -8.95 10.12
CA LEU A 224 -9.26 -8.31 9.75
C LEU A 224 -8.67 -9.02 8.54
N ARG A 225 -8.80 -8.42 7.36
CA ARG A 225 -8.27 -9.00 6.11
C ARG A 225 -6.76 -9.14 6.17
N HIS A 226 -6.27 -10.27 5.66
CA HIS A 226 -4.85 -10.53 5.44
C HIS A 226 -4.46 -10.20 4.02
N SER A 227 -3.44 -9.36 3.85
CA SER A 227 -2.86 -9.08 2.53
C SER A 227 -1.34 -9.06 2.57
N ALA A 228 -0.73 -9.23 1.42
CA ALA A 228 0.72 -9.14 1.26
C ALA A 228 1.08 -8.24 0.08
N MET A 229 2.07 -7.37 0.28
CA MET A 229 2.74 -6.67 -0.81
C MET A 229 3.85 -7.56 -1.35
N VAL A 230 3.75 -7.90 -2.62
CA VAL A 230 4.59 -8.90 -3.29
C VAL A 230 5.12 -8.30 -4.58
N GLY A 231 6.43 -8.29 -4.77
CA GLY A 231 7.03 -7.88 -6.05
C GLY A 231 6.48 -8.74 -7.19
N ALA A 232 6.14 -8.11 -8.30
CA ALA A 232 5.57 -8.77 -9.46
C ALA A 232 6.40 -8.48 -10.72
N LEU A 233 6.80 -9.53 -11.42
CA LEU A 233 7.45 -9.45 -12.72
C LEU A 233 7.11 -10.72 -13.52
N VAL A 234 6.24 -10.59 -14.49
CA VAL A 234 5.73 -11.71 -15.31
C VAL A 234 6.04 -11.45 -16.78
N GLY A 235 6.41 -12.49 -17.50
CA GLY A 235 6.56 -12.49 -18.95
C GLY A 235 5.75 -13.62 -19.57
N ARG A 236 5.36 -13.52 -20.84
CA ARG A 236 4.66 -14.59 -21.56
C ARG A 236 5.53 -15.87 -21.69
N ASP A 237 6.84 -15.64 -21.70
CA ASP A 237 7.88 -16.65 -21.72
C ASP A 237 9.13 -16.18 -20.96
N HIS A 238 10.12 -17.08 -20.82
CA HIS A 238 11.35 -16.74 -20.11
C HIS A 238 12.17 -15.62 -20.77
N ALA A 239 12.10 -15.47 -22.09
CA ALA A 239 12.80 -14.38 -22.79
C ALA A 239 12.20 -13.02 -22.44
N GLU A 240 10.88 -12.95 -22.34
CA GLU A 240 10.19 -11.73 -21.91
C GLU A 240 10.43 -11.44 -20.42
N VAL A 241 10.45 -12.46 -19.55
CA VAL A 241 10.85 -12.31 -18.14
C VAL A 241 12.25 -11.74 -18.04
N GLU A 242 13.22 -12.28 -18.79
CA GLU A 242 14.59 -11.79 -18.77
C GLU A 242 14.68 -10.33 -19.27
N ARG A 243 13.97 -9.98 -20.34
CA ARG A 243 13.91 -8.61 -20.86
C ARG A 243 13.39 -7.63 -19.80
N ARG A 244 12.27 -7.96 -19.14
CA ARG A 244 11.70 -7.15 -18.06
C ARG A 244 12.61 -7.07 -16.84
N SER A 245 13.27 -8.16 -16.48
CA SER A 245 14.24 -8.20 -15.39
C SER A 245 15.39 -7.21 -15.63
N ARG A 246 15.94 -7.18 -16.85
CA ARG A 246 16.95 -6.20 -17.22
C ARG A 246 16.44 -4.76 -17.12
N ALA A 247 15.23 -4.50 -17.60
CA ALA A 247 14.62 -3.17 -17.53
C ALA A 247 14.45 -2.69 -16.07
N VAL A 248 14.12 -3.57 -15.12
CA VAL A 248 14.08 -3.24 -13.69
C VAL A 248 15.47 -2.91 -13.17
N LEU A 249 16.47 -3.74 -13.49
CA LEU A 249 17.85 -3.50 -13.05
C LEU A 249 18.41 -2.19 -13.61
N ASP A 250 18.15 -1.91 -14.89
CA ASP A 250 18.55 -0.65 -15.53
C ASP A 250 17.89 0.55 -14.81
N ALA A 251 16.59 0.46 -14.52
CA ALA A 251 15.86 1.51 -13.81
C ALA A 251 16.38 1.75 -12.39
N PHE A 252 16.92 0.72 -11.74
CA PHE A 252 17.50 0.80 -10.40
C PHE A 252 18.99 1.18 -10.40
N GLY A 253 19.62 1.33 -11.58
CA GLY A 253 21.06 1.54 -11.68
C GLY A 253 21.89 0.31 -11.27
N MET A 254 21.32 -0.88 -11.41
CA MET A 254 21.87 -2.18 -10.97
C MET A 254 22.13 -3.13 -12.15
N ALA A 255 22.39 -2.59 -13.34
CA ALA A 255 22.59 -3.38 -14.55
C ALA A 255 23.71 -4.43 -14.42
N GLU A 256 24.73 -4.15 -13.60
CA GLU A 256 25.87 -5.05 -13.36
C GLU A 256 25.53 -6.26 -12.45
N GLU A 257 24.46 -6.18 -11.64
CA GLU A 257 24.04 -7.25 -10.72
C GLU A 257 23.54 -8.50 -11.46
N GLY A 258 23.10 -8.33 -12.69
CA GLY A 258 22.58 -9.41 -13.50
C GLY A 258 21.31 -10.05 -12.88
N THR A 259 20.88 -11.16 -13.45
CA THR A 259 19.65 -11.85 -13.00
C THR A 259 19.77 -12.49 -11.61
N ALA A 260 20.97 -12.62 -11.06
CA ALA A 260 21.22 -13.13 -9.71
C ALA A 260 20.48 -12.30 -8.63
N TRP A 261 20.30 -10.99 -8.87
CA TRP A 261 19.51 -10.11 -8.00
C TRP A 261 18.07 -10.61 -7.78
N PHE A 262 17.48 -11.25 -8.80
CA PHE A 262 16.14 -11.83 -8.71
C PHE A 262 16.11 -13.17 -7.99
N ASP A 263 17.20 -13.96 -7.98
CA ASP A 263 17.23 -15.29 -7.37
C ASP A 263 16.93 -15.24 -5.86
N GLU A 264 17.41 -14.19 -5.17
CA GLU A 264 17.10 -13.95 -3.77
C GLU A 264 15.62 -13.54 -3.53
N ARG A 265 14.94 -13.04 -4.57
CA ARG A 265 13.57 -12.50 -4.52
C ARG A 265 12.52 -13.49 -4.99
N ARG A 266 12.88 -14.41 -5.87
CA ARG A 266 11.98 -15.45 -6.40
C ARG A 266 11.17 -16.18 -5.33
N PRO A 267 11.73 -16.54 -4.15
CA PRO A 267 10.95 -17.22 -3.10
C PRO A 267 9.78 -16.39 -2.53
N ARG A 268 9.78 -15.09 -2.75
CA ARG A 268 8.81 -14.14 -2.18
C ARG A 268 8.14 -13.23 -3.21
N TRP A 269 8.45 -13.39 -4.51
CA TRP A 269 7.89 -12.60 -5.61
C TRP A 269 7.01 -13.45 -6.52
N ILE A 270 6.02 -12.84 -7.12
CA ILE A 270 5.33 -13.39 -8.30
C ILE A 270 6.22 -13.08 -9.50
N TYR A 271 7.07 -14.04 -9.84
CA TYR A 271 8.13 -13.88 -10.82
C TYR A 271 8.17 -15.08 -11.78
N GLY A 272 8.19 -14.82 -13.07
CA GLY A 272 8.38 -15.84 -14.10
C GLY A 272 7.28 -15.84 -15.18
N THR A 273 7.04 -17.01 -15.73
CA THR A 273 5.99 -17.27 -16.73
C THR A 273 4.59 -17.24 -16.09
N PRO A 274 3.50 -17.23 -16.88
CA PRO A 274 2.14 -17.26 -16.35
C PRO A 274 1.87 -18.43 -15.40
N ASP A 275 2.42 -19.62 -15.67
CA ASP A 275 2.22 -20.79 -14.80
C ASP A 275 2.97 -20.65 -13.48
N GLU A 276 4.20 -20.13 -13.50
CA GLU A 276 4.99 -19.86 -12.29
C GLU A 276 4.32 -18.77 -11.45
N ALA A 277 3.78 -17.73 -12.08
CA ALA A 277 3.05 -16.66 -11.40
C ALA A 277 1.79 -17.16 -10.70
N ARG A 278 0.97 -17.98 -11.39
CA ARG A 278 -0.22 -18.63 -10.80
C ARG A 278 0.15 -19.56 -9.65
N ALA A 279 1.20 -20.35 -9.82
CA ALA A 279 1.68 -21.25 -8.76
C ALA A 279 2.10 -20.49 -7.50
N MET A 280 2.80 -19.36 -7.64
CA MET A 280 3.20 -18.53 -6.51
C MET A 280 1.98 -17.85 -5.85
N ALA A 281 1.04 -17.33 -6.64
CA ALA A 281 -0.20 -16.74 -6.11
C ALA A 281 -1.01 -17.78 -5.31
N ALA A 282 -1.12 -19.01 -5.80
CA ALA A 282 -1.79 -20.11 -5.07
C ALA A 282 -1.10 -20.45 -3.74
N ARG A 283 0.24 -20.33 -3.66
CA ARG A 283 0.97 -20.52 -2.39
C ARG A 283 0.63 -19.40 -1.37
N PHE A 284 0.50 -18.16 -1.82
CA PHE A 284 0.05 -17.06 -0.94
C PHE A 284 -1.40 -17.27 -0.48
N GLU A 285 -2.28 -17.74 -1.37
CA GLU A 285 -3.66 -18.06 -1.01
C GLU A 285 -3.72 -19.17 0.05
N ALA A 286 -2.95 -20.24 -0.15
CA ALA A 286 -2.83 -21.34 0.82
C ALA A 286 -2.23 -20.87 2.17
N ALA A 287 -1.42 -19.82 2.17
CA ALA A 287 -0.88 -19.16 3.35
C ALA A 287 -1.91 -18.27 4.09
N GLY A 288 -3.15 -18.19 3.63
CA GLY A 288 -4.20 -17.36 4.23
C GLY A 288 -4.21 -15.90 3.75
N CYS A 289 -3.49 -15.58 2.67
CA CYS A 289 -3.56 -14.26 2.05
C CYS A 289 -4.85 -14.13 1.26
N GLU A 290 -5.62 -13.07 1.52
CA GLU A 290 -6.90 -12.80 0.86
C GLU A 290 -6.78 -11.80 -0.30
N ARG A 291 -5.76 -10.92 -0.23
CA ARG A 291 -5.45 -9.93 -1.26
C ARG A 291 -3.94 -9.83 -1.47
N ILE A 292 -3.48 -9.93 -2.71
CA ILE A 292 -2.10 -9.65 -3.08
C ILE A 292 -2.03 -8.26 -3.69
N MET A 293 -1.12 -7.45 -3.18
CA MET A 293 -0.75 -6.16 -3.74
C MET A 293 0.49 -6.34 -4.59
N LEU A 294 0.29 -6.45 -5.92
CA LEU A 294 1.34 -6.67 -6.89
C LEU A 294 2.17 -5.41 -7.03
N GLN A 295 3.36 -5.42 -6.42
CA GLN A 295 4.31 -4.31 -6.48
C GLN A 295 5.01 -4.32 -7.84
N ASP A 296 4.59 -3.41 -8.71
CA ASP A 296 5.12 -3.26 -10.05
C ASP A 296 6.27 -2.24 -10.06
N PHE A 297 7.43 -2.68 -10.52
CA PHE A 297 8.64 -1.89 -10.67
C PHE A 297 8.88 -1.38 -12.10
N LEU A 298 7.91 -1.61 -12.99
CA LEU A 298 7.92 -1.16 -14.38
C LEU A 298 6.72 -0.23 -14.68
N PRO A 299 6.61 0.91 -13.99
CA PRO A 299 5.42 1.76 -14.07
C PRO A 299 5.18 2.40 -15.45
N TRP A 300 6.02 2.14 -16.43
CA TRP A 300 5.87 2.53 -17.83
C TRP A 300 5.54 1.36 -18.76
N ASP A 301 5.58 0.10 -18.28
CA ASP A 301 5.23 -1.09 -19.08
C ASP A 301 3.74 -1.45 -18.91
N LEU A 302 2.88 -0.74 -19.66
CA LEU A 302 1.43 -1.01 -19.63
C LEU A 302 1.06 -2.41 -20.10
N GLU A 303 1.88 -3.05 -20.94
CA GLU A 303 1.67 -4.45 -21.36
C GLU A 303 1.91 -5.43 -20.20
N HIS A 304 2.81 -5.09 -19.27
CA HIS A 304 2.99 -5.88 -18.05
C HIS A 304 1.73 -5.85 -17.18
N VAL A 305 1.09 -4.69 -17.05
CA VAL A 305 -0.19 -4.57 -16.30
C VAL A 305 -1.29 -5.41 -16.96
N ASP A 306 -1.38 -5.40 -18.29
CA ASP A 306 -2.34 -6.25 -19.02
C ASP A 306 -2.09 -7.73 -18.77
N LEU A 307 -0.82 -8.15 -18.84
CA LEU A 307 -0.43 -9.54 -18.62
C LEU A 307 -0.71 -10.00 -17.19
N LEU A 308 -0.39 -9.15 -16.18
CA LEU A 308 -0.75 -9.43 -14.79
C LEU A 308 -2.27 -9.60 -14.61
N GLY A 309 -3.05 -8.74 -15.24
CA GLY A 309 -4.52 -8.84 -15.25
C GLY A 309 -5.03 -10.10 -15.92
N GLU A 310 -4.46 -10.48 -17.06
CA GLU A 310 -4.80 -11.72 -17.77
C GLU A 310 -4.50 -12.96 -16.95
N VAL A 311 -3.29 -13.03 -16.40
CA VAL A 311 -2.75 -14.21 -15.72
C VAL A 311 -3.37 -14.44 -14.33
N LEU A 312 -3.61 -13.37 -13.56
CA LEU A 312 -3.95 -13.46 -12.15
C LEU A 312 -5.39 -13.01 -11.83
N VAL A 313 -5.90 -12.00 -12.54
CA VAL A 313 -7.21 -11.43 -12.21
C VAL A 313 -8.35 -12.13 -12.93
N ARG A 314 -8.15 -12.46 -14.22
CA ARG A 314 -9.16 -13.08 -15.09
C ARG A 314 -8.93 -14.56 -15.36
N GLY A 315 -7.73 -15.08 -15.07
CA GLY A 315 -7.38 -16.51 -15.17
C GLY A 315 -7.66 -17.17 -13.84
#